data_b3e8456cc3f056ac9884ece71c9362a2
#
_entry.id   b3e8456cc3f056ac9884ece71c9362a2
#
_cell.length_a   1.000
_cell.length_b   1.000
_cell.length_c   1.000
_cell.angle_alpha   90.00
_cell.angle_beta   90.00
_cell.angle_gamma   90.00
#
_symmetry.space_group_name_H-M   'P 1'
#
loop_
_entity.id
_entity.type
_entity.pdbx_description
1 polymer ?
#
loop_
_entity_poly.entity_id
_entity_poly.type
_entity_poly.pdbx_seq_one_letter_code
_entity_poly.pdbx_strand_id
1 'polypeptide(L)'
;MDETKKTVIREGSFIAVVVAFLSAIMELIFLLIGEWDYTVLLGNLVGAAVAITNFFLMEITICKSVGMDPAYVKQKFTRSYMLRLILMAACAILVVVLPCFNSIAGLIPLLFPSIGAVIRPFLRRVMGDETQMEPKQKQNDDEE
;
A
#
# COMPACT_ATOMS: atom_id res chain seq x y z
N MET A 1 0.78 -5.94 -24.05
CA MET A 1 0.71 -6.00 -22.56
C MET A 1 -0.40 -5.05 -22.16
N ASP A 2 -1.40 -5.55 -21.44
CA ASP A 2 -2.60 -4.79 -21.14
C ASP A 2 -2.28 -3.50 -20.38
N GLU A 3 -2.92 -2.39 -20.72
CA GLU A 3 -2.77 -1.09 -20.04
C GLU A 3 -2.96 -1.22 -18.52
N THR A 4 -3.83 -2.12 -18.11
CA THR A 4 -4.06 -2.49 -16.70
C THR A 4 -2.79 -2.96 -16.00
N LYS A 5 -1.97 -3.81 -16.65
CA LYS A 5 -0.72 -4.30 -16.08
C LYS A 5 0.32 -3.20 -15.94
N LYS A 6 0.41 -2.31 -16.93
CA LYS A 6 1.32 -1.16 -16.87
C LYS A 6 0.97 -0.23 -15.71
N THR A 7 -0.32 0.02 -15.51
CA THR A 7 -0.80 0.86 -14.40
C THR A 7 -0.47 0.23 -13.05
N VAL A 8 -0.79 -1.06 -12.84
CA VAL A 8 -0.47 -1.78 -11.59
C VAL A 8 1.03 -1.74 -11.29
N ILE A 9 1.88 -1.99 -12.29
CA ILE A 9 3.34 -1.99 -12.10
C ILE A 9 3.85 -0.58 -11.76
N ARG A 10 3.37 0.44 -12.45
CA ARG A 10 3.79 1.83 -12.21
C ARG A 10 3.39 2.32 -10.82
N GLU A 11 2.14 2.07 -10.45
CA GLU A 11 1.62 2.46 -9.15
C GLU A 11 2.24 1.65 -8.02
N GLY A 12 2.34 0.34 -8.19
CA GLY A 12 2.96 -0.56 -7.23
C GLY A 12 4.44 -0.27 -7.03
N SER A 13 5.18 0.06 -8.09
CA SER A 13 6.60 0.40 -7.96
C SER A 13 6.81 1.73 -7.22
N PHE A 14 5.94 2.72 -7.41
CA PHE A 14 6.00 3.96 -6.65
C PHE A 14 5.83 3.71 -5.13
N ILE A 15 4.82 2.94 -4.75
CA ILE A 15 4.60 2.59 -3.34
C ILE A 15 5.74 1.73 -2.80
N ALA A 16 6.28 0.79 -3.59
CA ALA A 16 7.43 -0.02 -3.17
C ALA A 16 8.66 0.85 -2.87
N VAL A 17 8.92 1.87 -3.69
CA VAL A 17 10.00 2.84 -3.45
C VAL A 17 9.74 3.66 -2.19
N VAL A 18 8.52 4.14 -1.97
CA VAL A 18 8.14 4.87 -0.75
C VAL A 18 8.31 3.99 0.49
N VAL A 19 7.86 2.75 0.45
CA VAL A 19 8.03 1.78 1.55
C VAL A 19 9.50 1.51 1.81
N ALA A 20 10.31 1.30 0.78
CA ALA A 20 11.75 1.07 0.92
C ALA A 20 12.47 2.30 1.52
N PHE A 21 12.09 3.52 1.11
CA PHE A 21 12.64 4.75 1.65
C PHE A 21 12.27 4.95 3.14
N LEU A 22 11.01 4.73 3.50
CA LEU A 22 10.55 4.81 4.88
C LEU A 22 11.18 3.72 5.75
N SER A 23 11.38 2.51 5.21
CA SER A 23 12.11 1.42 5.85
C SER A 23 13.56 1.82 6.14
N ALA A 24 14.25 2.42 5.18
CA ALA A 24 15.62 2.89 5.38
C ALA A 24 15.72 3.99 6.44
N ILE A 25 14.77 4.93 6.48
CA ILE A 25 14.69 5.95 7.53
C ILE A 25 14.47 5.31 8.90
N MET A 26 13.60 4.34 8.98
CA MET A 26 13.34 3.61 10.23
C MET A 26 14.58 2.90 10.75
N GLU A 27 15.30 2.18 9.87
CA GLU A 27 16.59 1.54 10.21
C GLU A 27 17.61 2.56 10.71
N LEU A 28 17.70 3.71 10.06
CA LEU A 28 18.59 4.79 10.47
C LEU A 28 18.24 5.32 11.86
N ILE A 29 16.95 5.48 12.16
CA ILE A 29 16.48 5.91 13.49
C ILE A 29 16.87 4.90 14.56
N PHE A 30 16.67 3.62 14.33
CA PHE A 30 17.06 2.56 15.28
C PHE A 30 18.59 2.53 15.50
N LEU A 31 19.36 2.78 14.43
CA LEU A 31 20.82 2.89 14.52
C LEU A 31 21.26 4.11 15.36
N LEU A 32 20.61 5.26 15.20
CA LEU A 32 20.91 6.48 15.96
C LEU A 32 20.54 6.37 17.43
N ILE A 33 19.49 5.63 17.78
CA ILE A 33 19.08 5.38 19.17
C ILE A 33 20.00 4.34 19.83
N GLY A 34 20.77 3.57 19.04
CA GLY A 34 21.63 2.50 19.54
C GLY A 34 20.93 1.19 19.85
N GLU A 35 19.68 1.05 19.46
CA GLU A 35 18.84 -0.14 19.62
C GLU A 35 18.79 -1.01 18.32
N TRP A 36 19.76 -0.79 17.42
CA TRP A 36 19.83 -1.54 16.18
C TRP A 36 20.38 -2.94 16.40
N ASP A 37 19.62 -3.96 15.97
CA ASP A 37 20.00 -5.37 16.01
C ASP A 37 19.46 -6.08 14.77
N TYR A 38 19.96 -7.29 14.50
CA TYR A 38 19.47 -8.15 13.41
C TYR A 38 17.96 -8.39 13.47
N THR A 39 17.39 -8.40 14.66
CA THR A 39 15.94 -8.56 14.85
C THR A 39 15.14 -7.39 14.31
N VAL A 40 15.70 -6.17 14.36
CA VAL A 40 15.12 -4.95 13.76
C VAL A 40 15.12 -5.08 12.24
N LEU A 41 16.26 -5.42 11.64
CA LEU A 41 16.39 -5.59 10.20
C LEU A 41 15.44 -6.68 9.66
N LEU A 42 15.39 -7.83 10.32
CA LEU A 42 14.49 -8.94 9.93
C LEU A 42 13.02 -8.55 10.07
N GLY A 43 12.65 -7.90 11.17
CA GLY A 43 11.28 -7.41 11.38
C GLY A 43 10.85 -6.42 10.32
N ASN A 44 11.69 -5.43 10.04
CA ASN A 44 11.46 -4.43 9.00
C ASN A 44 11.33 -5.07 7.59
N LEU A 45 12.23 -6.00 7.24
CA LEU A 45 12.22 -6.66 5.94
C LEU A 45 10.92 -7.46 5.72
N VAL A 46 10.51 -8.25 6.71
CA VAL A 46 9.27 -9.03 6.64
C VAL A 46 8.06 -8.12 6.61
N GLY A 47 7.99 -7.10 7.47
CA GLY A 47 6.90 -6.13 7.50
C GLY A 47 6.77 -5.37 6.17
N ALA A 48 7.88 -4.88 5.61
CA ALA A 48 7.91 -4.20 4.33
C ALA A 48 7.49 -5.11 3.17
N ALA A 49 7.95 -6.36 3.13
CA ALA A 49 7.56 -7.32 2.10
C ALA A 49 6.06 -7.61 2.12
N VAL A 50 5.48 -7.82 3.30
CA VAL A 50 4.04 -8.02 3.46
C VAL A 50 3.25 -6.77 3.09
N ALA A 51 3.74 -5.59 3.48
CA ALA A 51 3.12 -4.31 3.16
C ALA A 51 3.06 -4.07 1.64
N ILE A 52 4.16 -4.31 0.93
CA ILE A 52 4.23 -4.20 -0.53
C ILE A 52 3.30 -5.21 -1.19
N THR A 53 3.33 -6.48 -0.76
CA THR A 53 2.46 -7.53 -1.28
C THR A 53 0.98 -7.17 -1.10
N ASN A 54 0.61 -6.69 0.08
CA ASN A 54 -0.74 -6.25 0.39
C ASN A 54 -1.20 -5.11 -0.53
N PHE A 55 -0.31 -4.16 -0.82
CA PHE A 55 -0.59 -3.06 -1.74
C PHE A 55 -0.80 -3.57 -3.17
N PHE A 56 0.07 -4.46 -3.68
CA PHE A 56 -0.10 -5.04 -5.02
C PHE A 56 -1.41 -5.82 -5.15
N LEU A 57 -1.82 -6.57 -4.13
CA LEU A 57 -3.12 -7.25 -4.11
C LEU A 57 -4.29 -6.27 -4.19
N MET A 58 -4.16 -5.10 -3.56
CA MET A 58 -5.15 -4.02 -3.66
C MET A 58 -5.25 -3.47 -5.08
N GLU A 59 -4.13 -3.12 -5.68
CA GLU A 59 -4.07 -2.58 -7.05
C GLU A 59 -4.64 -3.58 -8.08
N ILE A 60 -4.29 -4.85 -7.98
CA ILE A 60 -4.83 -5.89 -8.85
C ILE A 60 -6.35 -5.99 -8.69
N THR A 61 -6.87 -5.89 -7.47
CA THR A 61 -8.32 -5.97 -7.21
C THR A 61 -9.04 -4.76 -7.83
N ILE A 62 -8.49 -3.55 -7.67
CA ILE A 62 -9.03 -2.32 -8.26
C ILE A 62 -9.06 -2.43 -9.78
N CYS A 63 -7.92 -2.75 -10.39
CA CYS A 63 -7.80 -2.83 -11.85
C CYS A 63 -8.72 -3.89 -12.48
N LYS A 64 -8.89 -5.04 -11.82
CA LYS A 64 -9.79 -6.11 -12.28
C LYS A 64 -11.28 -5.81 -12.05
N SER A 65 -11.59 -4.74 -11.33
CA SER A 65 -12.98 -4.38 -11.01
C SER A 65 -13.53 -3.29 -11.92
N VAL A 66 -12.68 -2.67 -12.72
CA VAL A 66 -13.09 -1.65 -13.70
C VAL A 66 -14.00 -2.27 -14.76
N GLY A 67 -15.19 -1.70 -14.96
CA GLY A 67 -16.18 -2.15 -15.96
C GLY A 67 -17.05 -3.34 -15.53
N MET A 68 -17.00 -3.76 -14.28
CA MET A 68 -17.86 -4.81 -13.73
C MET A 68 -19.10 -4.23 -13.05
N ASP A 69 -20.16 -5.07 -12.89
CA ASP A 69 -21.36 -4.73 -12.15
C ASP A 69 -21.03 -4.28 -10.70
N PRO A 70 -21.62 -3.17 -10.21
CA PRO A 70 -21.38 -2.64 -8.86
C PRO A 70 -21.59 -3.65 -7.74
N ALA A 71 -22.59 -4.52 -7.82
CA ALA A 71 -22.86 -5.55 -6.82
C ALA A 71 -21.73 -6.59 -6.74
N TYR A 72 -21.23 -7.03 -7.88
CA TYR A 72 -20.11 -7.96 -7.98
C TYR A 72 -18.79 -7.33 -7.52
N VAL A 73 -18.57 -6.07 -7.88
CA VAL A 73 -17.41 -5.28 -7.44
C VAL A 73 -17.35 -5.21 -5.93
N LYS A 74 -18.46 -4.86 -5.26
CA LYS A 74 -18.54 -4.78 -3.80
C LYS A 74 -18.16 -6.11 -3.13
N GLN A 75 -18.72 -7.23 -3.59
CA GLN A 75 -18.42 -8.56 -3.05
C GLN A 75 -16.94 -8.91 -3.22
N LYS A 76 -16.36 -8.64 -4.40
CA LYS A 76 -14.96 -8.90 -4.71
C LYS A 76 -14.01 -8.07 -3.85
N PHE A 77 -14.33 -6.79 -3.63
CA PHE A 77 -13.54 -5.92 -2.74
C PHE A 77 -13.58 -6.42 -1.30
N THR A 78 -14.76 -6.78 -0.79
CA THR A 78 -14.91 -7.30 0.58
C THR A 78 -14.09 -8.57 0.77
N ARG A 79 -14.18 -9.51 -0.17
CA ARG A 79 -13.39 -10.75 -0.13
C ARG A 79 -11.89 -10.51 -0.19
N SER A 80 -11.44 -9.62 -1.07
CA SER A 80 -10.03 -9.25 -1.18
C SER A 80 -9.54 -8.52 0.07
N TYR A 81 -10.37 -7.67 0.67
CA TYR A 81 -10.06 -6.98 1.91
C TYR A 81 -9.90 -7.95 3.09
N MET A 82 -10.80 -8.92 3.23
CA MET A 82 -10.71 -9.95 4.27
C MET A 82 -9.43 -10.76 4.15
N LEU A 83 -9.06 -11.18 2.94
CA LEU A 83 -7.83 -11.93 2.70
C LEU A 83 -6.59 -11.12 3.13
N ARG A 84 -6.54 -9.84 2.78
CA ARG A 84 -5.45 -8.93 3.16
C ARG A 84 -5.38 -8.68 4.66
N LEU A 85 -6.55 -8.54 5.31
CA LEU A 85 -6.63 -8.39 6.75
C LEU A 85 -6.05 -9.63 7.47
N ILE A 86 -6.42 -10.82 7.02
CA ILE A 86 -5.89 -12.09 7.55
C ILE A 86 -4.37 -12.18 7.33
N LEU A 87 -3.88 -11.82 6.15
CA LEU A 87 -2.45 -11.81 5.84
C LEU A 87 -1.67 -10.86 6.77
N MET A 88 -2.18 -9.64 6.97
CA MET A 88 -1.56 -8.66 7.84
C MET A 88 -1.61 -9.09 9.32
N ALA A 89 -2.74 -9.64 9.76
CA ALA A 89 -2.89 -10.16 11.12
C ALA A 89 -1.95 -11.35 11.38
N ALA A 90 -1.84 -12.28 10.45
CA ALA A 90 -0.92 -13.41 10.54
C ALA A 90 0.55 -12.93 10.61
N CYS A 91 0.93 -11.95 9.79
CA CYS A 91 2.26 -11.35 9.86
C CYS A 91 2.51 -10.65 11.18
N ALA A 92 1.55 -9.86 11.68
CA ALA A 92 1.67 -9.17 12.96
C ALA A 92 1.84 -10.16 14.11
N ILE A 93 1.05 -11.24 14.15
CA ILE A 93 1.18 -12.30 15.17
C ILE A 93 2.56 -12.97 15.05
N LEU A 94 3.00 -13.31 13.86
CA LEU A 94 4.30 -13.94 13.62
C LEU A 94 5.46 -13.09 14.13
N VAL A 95 5.45 -11.79 13.81
CA VAL A 95 6.49 -10.86 14.24
C VAL A 95 6.49 -10.64 15.75
N VAL A 96 5.33 -10.70 16.42
CA VAL A 96 5.21 -10.53 17.88
C VAL A 96 5.59 -11.80 18.63
N VAL A 97 5.24 -12.98 18.10
CA VAL A 97 5.45 -14.27 18.79
C VAL A 97 6.90 -14.76 18.64
N LEU A 98 7.54 -14.50 17.51
CA LEU A 98 8.89 -14.98 17.26
C LEU A 98 9.93 -14.02 17.85
N PRO A 99 10.79 -14.49 18.77
CA PRO A 99 11.82 -13.65 19.41
C PRO A 99 12.94 -13.21 18.44
N CYS A 100 13.00 -13.78 17.24
CA CYS A 100 13.96 -13.39 16.21
C CYS A 100 13.56 -12.11 15.46
N PHE A 101 12.38 -11.55 15.74
CA PHE A 101 11.91 -10.31 15.15
C PHE A 101 11.69 -9.23 16.21
N ASN A 102 12.09 -8.01 15.93
CA ASN A 102 11.67 -6.87 16.73
C ASN A 102 10.23 -6.50 16.37
N SER A 103 9.32 -6.62 17.35
CA SER A 103 7.88 -6.41 17.14
C SER A 103 7.56 -5.01 16.61
N ILE A 104 8.25 -3.98 17.12
CA ILE A 104 8.05 -2.59 16.69
C ILE A 104 8.52 -2.42 15.23
N ALA A 105 9.73 -2.90 14.93
CA ALA A 105 10.32 -2.81 13.60
C ALA A 105 9.54 -3.59 12.54
N GLY A 106 8.83 -4.63 12.89
CA GLY A 106 7.99 -5.39 11.97
C GLY A 106 6.58 -4.84 11.80
N LEU A 107 6.01 -4.18 12.83
CA LEU A 107 4.67 -3.61 12.75
C LEU A 107 4.64 -2.25 12.03
N ILE A 108 5.65 -1.41 12.22
CA ILE A 108 5.71 -0.07 11.61
C ILE A 108 5.63 -0.11 10.08
N PRO A 109 6.37 -0.97 9.35
CA PRO A 109 6.31 -1.02 7.89
C PRO A 109 4.93 -1.39 7.33
N LEU A 110 4.10 -2.10 8.09
CA LEU A 110 2.73 -2.42 7.68
C LEU A 110 1.85 -1.17 7.51
N LEU A 111 2.21 -0.06 8.15
CA LEU A 111 1.52 1.22 8.02
C LEU A 111 2.03 2.06 6.83
N PHE A 112 3.22 1.77 6.28
CA PHE A 112 3.85 2.56 5.23
C PHE A 112 3.02 2.68 3.95
N PRO A 113 2.32 1.64 3.45
CA PRO A 113 1.46 1.78 2.28
C PRO A 113 0.31 2.76 2.49
N SER A 114 -0.23 2.83 3.70
CA SER A 114 -1.29 3.80 4.05
C SER A 114 -0.75 5.23 4.00
N ILE A 115 0.46 5.44 4.51
CA ILE A 115 1.17 6.74 4.43
C ILE A 115 1.45 7.11 2.97
N GLY A 116 1.95 6.17 2.17
CA GLY A 116 2.21 6.37 0.75
C GLY A 116 0.97 6.74 -0.05
N ALA A 117 -0.17 6.11 0.26
CA ALA A 117 -1.45 6.42 -0.36
C ALA A 117 -1.96 7.84 -0.04
N VAL A 118 -1.70 8.33 1.17
CA VAL A 118 -2.05 9.70 1.60
C VAL A 118 -1.11 10.74 0.98
N ILE A 119 0.19 10.44 0.92
CA ILE A 119 1.20 11.36 0.36
C ILE A 119 1.01 11.55 -1.15
N ARG A 120 0.55 10.54 -1.86
CA ARG A 120 0.41 10.54 -3.32
C ARG A 120 -0.40 11.71 -3.90
N PRO A 121 -1.65 12.00 -3.45
CA PRO A 121 -2.40 13.16 -3.96
C PRO A 121 -1.71 14.48 -3.62
N PHE A 122 -1.00 14.54 -2.50
CA PHE A 122 -0.23 15.71 -2.10
C PHE A 122 0.97 15.96 -3.02
N LEU A 123 1.74 14.91 -3.34
CA LEU A 123 2.86 14.99 -4.28
C LEU A 123 2.41 15.36 -5.70
N ARG A 124 1.29 14.82 -6.18
CA ARG A 124 0.72 15.22 -7.48
C ARG A 124 0.37 16.69 -7.51
N ARG A 125 -0.20 17.22 -6.45
CA ARG A 125 -0.54 18.65 -6.34
C ARG A 125 0.71 19.52 -6.34
N VAL A 126 1.80 19.11 -5.69
CA VAL A 126 3.06 19.84 -5.62
C VAL A 126 3.85 19.77 -6.93
N MET A 127 3.81 18.63 -7.63
CA MET A 127 4.52 18.45 -8.89
C MET A 127 3.77 18.97 -10.12
N GLY A 128 2.60 19.63 -9.94
CA GLY A 128 1.90 20.34 -11.02
C GLY A 128 1.24 19.45 -12.07
N ASP A 129 0.97 18.19 -11.78
CA ASP A 129 0.24 17.30 -12.68
C ASP A 129 -1.27 17.52 -12.51
N GLU A 130 -1.71 18.75 -12.85
CA GLU A 130 -3.12 19.17 -12.77
C GLU A 130 -4.03 18.54 -13.86
N THR A 131 -3.50 17.64 -14.66
CA THR A 131 -4.24 17.07 -15.79
C THR A 131 -4.94 15.80 -15.36
N GLN A 132 -6.09 15.87 -14.77
CA GLN A 132 -7.17 14.87 -14.67
C GLN A 132 -7.89 14.87 -13.30
N MET A 133 -8.40 16.01 -12.88
CA MET A 133 -9.51 16.05 -11.94
C MET A 133 -10.60 16.97 -12.48
N GLU A 134 -11.17 16.65 -13.62
CA GLU A 134 -12.53 17.10 -13.93
C GLU A 134 -13.50 16.00 -13.48
N PRO A 135 -14.32 16.24 -12.45
CA PRO A 135 -15.47 15.40 -12.23
C PRO A 135 -16.40 15.62 -13.44
N LYS A 136 -16.66 14.58 -14.23
CA LYS A 136 -17.79 14.54 -15.17
C LYS A 136 -19.09 14.65 -14.36
N GLN A 137 -19.41 15.85 -13.98
CA GLN A 137 -20.68 16.23 -13.39
C GLN A 137 -21.18 17.48 -14.09
N LYS A 138 -21.56 17.31 -15.37
CA LYS A 138 -22.47 18.22 -16.09
C LYS A 138 -22.85 17.57 -17.41
N GLN A 139 -23.77 16.65 -17.36
CA GLN A 139 -24.52 16.25 -18.56
C GLN A 139 -25.84 15.62 -18.14
N ASN A 140 -26.74 16.39 -17.55
CA ASN A 140 -28.16 16.04 -17.41
C ASN A 140 -29.03 17.27 -17.09
N ASP A 141 -28.74 18.43 -17.64
CA ASP A 141 -29.65 19.60 -17.47
C ASP A 141 -30.02 20.31 -18.79
N ASP A 142 -30.01 19.61 -19.92
CA ASP A 142 -30.52 20.18 -21.19
C ASP A 142 -31.40 19.18 -21.94
N GLU A 143 -32.42 18.62 -21.28
CA GLU A 143 -33.60 18.04 -21.95
C GLU A 143 -34.84 18.24 -21.07
N GLU A 144 -35.40 19.47 -21.08
CA GLU A 144 -36.83 19.77 -20.98
C GLU A 144 -37.22 20.86 -21.98
#